data_de992576120389bdca6800dc4c92f18c
#
_entry.id   de992576120389bdca6800dc4c92f18c
#
_cell.length_a   1.000
_cell.length_b   1.000
_cell.length_c   1.000
_cell.angle_alpha   90.00
_cell.angle_beta   90.00
_cell.angle_gamma   90.00
#
_symmetry.space_group_name_H-M   'P 1'
#
loop_
_entity.id
_entity.type
_entity.pdbx_description
1 polymer ?
#
loop_
_entity_poly.entity_id
_entity_poly.type
_entity_poly.pdbx_seq_one_letter_code
_entity_poly.pdbx_strand_id
1 'polypeptide(L)'
;MIIREQLATIIERMQEPRKCIQVLAGPRQVGKTTLIKQFLTTCQVPTTNLNADEVVPNNRNWISEKWQSVRVQMKLMGQSEHILIIDEVQKIDDWSAVVKKEWDYDTFHDINIKLILLGSSRLLLKDGLTESLMGRFELIRIPHWSFTEMREAFDFSLEQYIYFGGYPGAATYVNNEKRWRQYMRDAIIEPAIDRDVLMTKRILKPALLRQLFEIGCAYSGEIIAYNKIIGQLNDAGNTSTLANYLKTLDEA
;
A
#
# COMPACT_ATOMS: atom_id res chain seq x y z
N MET A 1 -19.60 -5.45 -9.68
CA MET A 1 -18.32 -5.00 -9.06
C MET A 1 -18.32 -5.56 -7.66
N ILE A 2 -17.27 -6.27 -7.28
CA ILE A 2 -17.21 -6.93 -5.97
C ILE A 2 -17.01 -5.90 -4.85
N ILE A 3 -17.62 -6.15 -3.71
CA ILE A 3 -17.44 -5.35 -2.50
C ILE A 3 -16.59 -6.18 -1.54
N ARG A 4 -15.39 -5.69 -1.25
CA ARG A 4 -14.49 -6.35 -0.31
C ARG A 4 -14.88 -6.05 1.13
N GLU A 5 -14.66 -6.98 2.05
CA GLU A 5 -15.01 -6.84 3.48
C GLU A 5 -14.40 -5.59 4.13
N GLN A 6 -13.21 -5.16 3.70
CA GLN A 6 -12.55 -3.96 4.20
C GLN A 6 -13.35 -2.67 3.96
N LEU A 7 -14.26 -2.65 2.97
CA LEU A 7 -15.12 -1.49 2.74
C LEU A 7 -16.04 -1.26 3.95
N ALA A 8 -16.63 -2.33 4.48
CA ALA A 8 -17.48 -2.23 5.67
C ALA A 8 -16.71 -1.66 6.86
N THR A 9 -15.48 -2.14 7.09
CA THR A 9 -14.59 -1.62 8.14
C THR A 9 -14.28 -0.13 7.96
N ILE A 10 -14.02 0.33 6.72
CA ILE A 10 -13.76 1.75 6.44
C ILE A 10 -15.00 2.58 6.76
N ILE A 11 -16.18 2.14 6.30
CA ILE A 11 -17.46 2.85 6.54
C ILE A 11 -17.74 2.96 8.04
N GLU A 12 -17.63 1.86 8.77
CA GLU A 12 -17.85 1.80 10.23
C GLU A 12 -16.92 2.79 10.95
N ARG A 13 -15.62 2.73 10.72
CA ARG A 13 -14.63 3.58 11.39
C ARG A 13 -14.77 5.06 11.01
N MET A 14 -15.21 5.36 9.80
CA MET A 14 -15.47 6.75 9.39
C MET A 14 -16.78 7.31 9.98
N GLN A 15 -17.69 6.48 10.49
CA GLN A 15 -18.86 6.91 11.24
C GLN A 15 -18.56 7.16 12.72
N GLU A 16 -17.50 6.57 13.26
CA GLU A 16 -17.07 6.80 14.64
C GLU A 16 -16.59 8.25 14.87
N PRO A 17 -16.60 8.73 16.13
CA PRO A 17 -15.94 10.00 16.46
C PRO A 17 -14.47 9.99 16.04
N ARG A 18 -13.93 11.17 15.70
CA ARG A 18 -12.52 11.34 15.34
C ARG A 18 -11.59 10.89 16.49
N LYS A 19 -10.95 9.76 16.33
CA LYS A 19 -10.06 9.16 17.34
C LYS A 19 -8.72 8.73 16.76
N CYS A 20 -8.74 8.04 15.62
CA CYS A 20 -7.56 7.48 14.98
C CYS A 20 -7.53 7.80 13.48
N ILE A 21 -6.33 7.97 12.97
CA ILE A 21 -6.03 8.01 11.53
C ILE A 21 -6.23 6.60 10.98
N GLN A 22 -7.00 6.44 9.92
CA GLN A 22 -7.14 5.14 9.27
C GLN A 22 -6.05 4.96 8.20
N VAL A 23 -5.24 3.93 8.33
CA VAL A 23 -4.15 3.63 7.40
C VAL A 23 -4.48 2.37 6.61
N LEU A 24 -4.70 2.52 5.30
CA LEU A 24 -4.94 1.41 4.40
C LEU A 24 -3.62 0.99 3.75
N ALA A 25 -3.11 -0.16 4.14
CA ALA A 25 -1.85 -0.68 3.62
C ALA A 25 -2.02 -2.06 2.99
N GLY A 26 -1.34 -2.27 1.87
CA GLY A 26 -1.37 -3.54 1.15
C GLY A 26 -0.56 -3.47 -0.14
N PRO A 27 -0.31 -4.60 -0.79
CA PRO A 27 0.48 -4.67 -2.01
C PRO A 27 -0.04 -3.72 -3.10
N ARG A 28 0.79 -3.46 -4.09
CA ARG A 28 0.36 -2.71 -5.28
C ARG A 28 -0.73 -3.49 -6.03
N GLN A 29 -1.61 -2.76 -6.69
CA GLN A 29 -2.65 -3.30 -7.59
C GLN A 29 -3.66 -4.29 -6.96
N VAL A 30 -3.79 -4.31 -5.64
CA VAL A 30 -4.84 -5.08 -4.93
C VAL A 30 -6.19 -4.34 -4.85
N GLY A 31 -6.28 -3.13 -5.40
CA GLY A 31 -7.52 -2.38 -5.48
C GLY A 31 -7.77 -1.36 -4.34
N LYS A 32 -6.73 -0.88 -3.64
CA LYS A 32 -6.87 0.16 -2.58
C LYS A 32 -7.64 1.40 -3.06
N THR A 33 -7.23 1.98 -4.18
CA THR A 33 -7.89 3.17 -4.76
C THR A 33 -9.32 2.86 -5.23
N THR A 34 -9.58 1.63 -5.71
CA THR A 34 -10.95 1.20 -6.06
C THR A 34 -11.82 1.12 -4.80
N LEU A 35 -11.29 0.61 -3.71
CA LEU A 35 -11.99 0.53 -2.42
C LEU A 35 -12.38 1.93 -1.91
N ILE A 36 -11.48 2.90 -2.02
CA ILE A 36 -11.78 4.31 -1.69
C ILE A 36 -12.85 4.90 -2.63
N LYS A 37 -12.79 4.61 -3.92
CA LYS A 37 -13.85 5.04 -4.85
C LYS A 37 -15.22 4.48 -4.43
N GLN A 38 -15.29 3.22 -4.02
CA GLN A 38 -16.53 2.62 -3.48
C GLN A 38 -16.97 3.30 -2.19
N PHE A 39 -16.06 3.57 -1.27
CA PHE A 39 -16.34 4.33 -0.05
C PHE A 39 -16.95 5.72 -0.38
N LEU A 40 -16.34 6.46 -1.29
CA LEU A 40 -16.79 7.79 -1.69
C LEU A 40 -18.20 7.81 -2.29
N THR A 41 -18.67 6.72 -2.92
CA THR A 41 -20.04 6.63 -3.44
C THR A 41 -21.10 6.50 -2.33
N THR A 42 -20.72 6.08 -1.15
CA THR A 42 -21.61 5.88 0.01
C THR A 42 -21.46 6.96 1.07
N CYS A 43 -20.36 7.71 1.02
CA CYS A 43 -20.01 8.71 2.02
C CYS A 43 -20.88 9.99 1.85
N GLN A 44 -21.52 10.42 2.94
CA GLN A 44 -22.31 11.66 2.99
C GLN A 44 -21.49 12.85 3.53
N VAL A 45 -20.37 12.59 4.21
CA VAL A 45 -19.50 13.61 4.77
C VAL A 45 -18.70 14.26 3.64
N PRO A 46 -18.51 15.59 3.64
CA PRO A 46 -17.61 16.25 2.68
C PRO A 46 -16.22 15.63 2.69
N THR A 47 -15.69 15.34 1.51
CA THR A 47 -14.40 14.66 1.36
C THR A 47 -13.45 15.41 0.44
N THR A 48 -12.17 15.35 0.76
CA THR A 48 -11.07 15.77 -0.14
C THR A 48 -10.17 14.58 -0.38
N ASN A 49 -10.04 14.17 -1.63
CA ASN A 49 -9.19 13.05 -2.05
C ASN A 49 -7.97 13.57 -2.82
N LEU A 50 -6.78 13.29 -2.31
CA LEU A 50 -5.50 13.78 -2.80
C LEU A 50 -4.61 12.59 -3.19
N ASN A 51 -3.82 12.77 -4.24
CA ASN A 51 -2.82 11.79 -4.66
C ASN A 51 -1.42 12.40 -4.61
N ALA A 52 -0.53 11.82 -3.80
CA ALA A 52 0.84 12.28 -3.67
C ALA A 52 1.72 11.97 -4.91
N ASP A 53 1.22 11.18 -5.88
CA ASP A 53 1.88 11.00 -7.18
C ASP A 53 2.00 12.29 -7.99
N GLU A 54 1.10 13.24 -7.76
CA GLU A 54 1.06 14.52 -8.48
C GLU A 54 2.00 15.57 -7.87
N VAL A 55 2.69 15.23 -6.78
CA VAL A 55 3.52 16.20 -6.05
C VAL A 55 4.89 16.34 -6.69
N VAL A 56 5.29 17.59 -6.91
CA VAL A 56 6.66 17.89 -7.36
C VAL A 56 7.67 17.42 -6.32
N PRO A 57 8.75 16.74 -6.73
CA PRO A 57 9.78 16.27 -5.80
C PRO A 57 10.26 17.39 -4.85
N ASN A 58 10.47 17.05 -3.58
CA ASN A 58 10.90 17.95 -2.49
C ASN A 58 9.85 18.96 -1.97
N ASN A 59 8.59 18.90 -2.36
CA ASN A 59 7.56 19.73 -1.71
C ASN A 59 7.10 19.12 -0.37
N ARG A 60 7.90 19.32 0.68
CA ARG A 60 7.60 18.86 2.05
C ARG A 60 6.37 19.54 2.67
N ASN A 61 5.99 20.72 2.19
CA ASN A 61 4.87 21.49 2.72
C ASN A 61 3.52 21.10 2.14
N TRP A 62 3.50 20.28 1.10
CA TRP A 62 2.28 19.96 0.36
C TRP A 62 1.16 19.43 1.25
N ILE A 63 1.45 18.51 2.19
CA ILE A 63 0.44 17.98 3.12
C ILE A 63 -0.14 19.10 3.97
N SER A 64 0.71 19.97 4.57
CA SER A 64 0.25 21.08 5.40
C SER A 64 -0.59 22.08 4.61
N GLU A 65 -0.19 22.42 3.38
CA GLU A 65 -0.92 23.33 2.49
C GLU A 65 -2.32 22.79 2.16
N LYS A 66 -2.39 21.50 1.79
CA LYS A 66 -3.68 20.84 1.48
C LYS A 66 -4.56 20.72 2.72
N TRP A 67 -3.98 20.38 3.86
CA TRP A 67 -4.69 20.31 5.13
C TRP A 67 -5.27 21.68 5.53
N GLN A 68 -4.46 22.72 5.42
CA GLN A 68 -4.92 24.09 5.67
C GLN A 68 -6.05 24.51 4.71
N SER A 69 -5.97 24.11 3.44
CA SER A 69 -7.05 24.37 2.47
C SER A 69 -8.36 23.72 2.91
N VAL A 70 -8.32 22.50 3.46
CA VAL A 70 -9.49 21.82 4.01
C VAL A 70 -10.07 22.58 5.22
N ARG A 71 -9.23 23.05 6.15
CA ARG A 71 -9.69 23.88 7.30
C ARG A 71 -10.38 25.15 6.84
N VAL A 72 -9.82 25.82 5.83
CA VAL A 72 -10.44 27.04 5.25
C VAL A 72 -11.79 26.70 4.58
N GLN A 73 -11.86 25.61 3.83
CA GLN A 73 -13.09 25.14 3.21
C GLN A 73 -14.17 24.85 4.24
N MET A 74 -13.83 24.10 5.31
CA MET A 74 -14.75 23.79 6.40
C MET A 74 -15.35 25.08 7.01
N LYS A 75 -14.49 26.04 7.29
CA LYS A 75 -14.90 27.33 7.86
C LYS A 75 -15.82 28.11 6.92
N LEU A 76 -15.49 28.20 5.62
CA LEU A 76 -16.27 28.92 4.62
C LEU A 76 -17.64 28.27 4.37
N MET A 77 -17.69 26.94 4.40
CA MET A 77 -18.90 26.17 4.10
C MET A 77 -19.71 25.82 5.36
N GLY A 78 -19.25 26.21 6.56
CA GLY A 78 -19.91 25.86 7.82
C GLY A 78 -19.95 24.35 8.09
N GLN A 79 -18.94 23.60 7.63
CA GLN A 79 -18.87 22.15 7.81
C GLN A 79 -18.40 21.82 9.22
N SER A 80 -19.14 20.94 9.90
CA SER A 80 -18.76 20.43 11.23
C SER A 80 -17.80 19.26 11.18
N GLU A 81 -17.69 18.58 10.03
CA GLU A 81 -16.86 17.38 9.81
C GLU A 81 -16.35 17.35 8.38
N HIS A 82 -15.15 16.79 8.18
CA HIS A 82 -14.57 16.57 6.86
C HIS A 82 -13.70 15.32 6.85
N ILE A 83 -13.63 14.61 5.72
CA ILE A 83 -12.72 13.46 5.54
C ILE A 83 -11.64 13.86 4.55
N LEU A 84 -10.39 13.84 5.00
CA LEU A 84 -9.22 14.01 4.16
C LEU A 84 -8.63 12.64 3.81
N ILE A 85 -8.43 12.39 2.53
CA ILE A 85 -7.86 11.14 2.01
C ILE A 85 -6.57 11.48 1.27
N ILE A 86 -5.47 10.81 1.61
CA ILE A 86 -4.18 11.00 0.94
C ILE A 86 -3.68 9.64 0.45
N ASP A 87 -3.62 9.47 -0.88
CA ASP A 87 -3.08 8.28 -1.53
C ASP A 87 -1.58 8.43 -1.79
N GLU A 88 -0.86 7.31 -1.73
CA GLU A 88 0.60 7.20 -1.94
C GLU A 88 1.42 8.15 -1.03
N VAL A 89 0.96 8.39 0.21
CA VAL A 89 1.55 9.37 1.14
C VAL A 89 3.04 9.17 1.39
N GLN A 90 3.56 7.94 1.27
CA GLN A 90 4.99 7.62 1.43
C GLN A 90 5.91 8.26 0.39
N LYS A 91 5.37 8.88 -0.66
CA LYS A 91 6.15 9.62 -1.66
C LYS A 91 6.62 10.98 -1.17
N ILE A 92 6.04 11.46 -0.07
CA ILE A 92 6.41 12.72 0.54
C ILE A 92 7.40 12.46 1.67
N ASP A 93 8.55 13.12 1.60
CA ASP A 93 9.54 13.04 2.66
C ASP A 93 8.98 13.58 3.97
N ASP A 94 9.35 12.93 5.09
CA ASP A 94 8.93 13.30 6.45
C ASP A 94 7.39 13.37 6.64
N TRP A 95 6.62 12.73 5.76
CA TRP A 95 5.16 12.78 5.76
C TRP A 95 4.53 12.49 7.14
N SER A 96 5.07 11.55 7.89
CA SER A 96 4.52 11.13 9.18
C SER A 96 4.66 12.19 10.26
N ALA A 97 5.78 12.94 10.26
CA ALA A 97 5.99 14.06 11.15
C ALA A 97 5.04 15.23 10.84
N VAL A 98 4.82 15.50 9.54
CA VAL A 98 3.87 16.51 9.08
C VAL A 98 2.44 16.12 9.43
N VAL A 99 2.03 14.89 9.14
CA VAL A 99 0.70 14.37 9.51
C VAL A 99 0.47 14.45 11.01
N LYS A 100 1.46 14.05 11.82
CA LYS A 100 1.38 14.18 13.29
C LYS A 100 1.11 15.60 13.71
N LYS A 101 1.90 16.56 13.20
CA LYS A 101 1.76 17.98 13.51
C LYS A 101 0.36 18.49 13.21
N GLU A 102 -0.15 18.22 12.02
CA GLU A 102 -1.48 18.68 11.60
C GLU A 102 -2.60 17.99 12.38
N TRP A 103 -2.47 16.68 12.64
CA TRP A 103 -3.40 15.92 13.45
C TRP A 103 -3.49 16.42 14.89
N ASP A 104 -2.34 16.65 15.54
CA ASP A 104 -2.26 17.15 16.91
C ASP A 104 -2.80 18.60 17.01
N TYR A 105 -2.56 19.43 15.98
CA TYR A 105 -3.13 20.77 15.88
C TYR A 105 -4.67 20.72 15.84
N ASP A 106 -5.26 19.87 14.98
CA ASP A 106 -6.72 19.71 14.89
C ASP A 106 -7.32 19.17 16.19
N THR A 107 -6.60 18.26 16.84
CA THR A 107 -7.04 17.73 18.15
C THR A 107 -7.08 18.82 19.21
N PHE A 108 -6.08 19.70 19.23
CA PHE A 108 -6.02 20.81 20.20
C PHE A 108 -7.08 21.89 19.95
N HIS A 109 -7.51 22.08 18.70
CA HIS A 109 -8.45 23.12 18.29
C HIS A 109 -9.86 22.59 18.03
N ASP A 110 -10.18 21.34 18.39
CA ASP A 110 -11.47 20.69 18.18
C ASP A 110 -11.94 20.72 16.70
N ILE A 111 -10.99 20.64 15.76
CA ILE A 111 -11.29 20.57 14.32
C ILE A 111 -11.51 19.10 13.91
N ASN A 112 -12.71 18.78 13.44
CA ASN A 112 -13.10 17.40 13.11
C ASN A 112 -12.74 17.03 11.67
N ILE A 113 -11.44 16.96 11.38
CA ILE A 113 -10.92 16.37 10.12
C ILE A 113 -10.53 14.93 10.40
N LYS A 114 -11.27 13.97 9.85
CA LYS A 114 -10.91 12.55 9.83
C LYS A 114 -9.93 12.29 8.70
N LEU A 115 -8.97 11.42 8.92
CA LEU A 115 -7.89 11.15 7.96
C LEU A 115 -7.85 9.69 7.54
N ILE A 116 -7.80 9.47 6.23
CA ILE A 116 -7.47 8.16 5.62
C ILE A 116 -6.17 8.31 4.86
N LEU A 117 -5.18 7.49 5.20
CA LEU A 117 -3.92 7.38 4.47
C LEU A 117 -3.88 6.07 3.69
N LEU A 118 -3.49 6.15 2.43
CA LEU A 118 -3.25 4.95 1.61
C LEU A 118 -1.79 4.88 1.21
N GLY A 119 -1.32 3.65 1.12
CA GLY A 119 0.01 3.39 0.59
C GLY A 119 0.29 1.91 0.37
N SER A 120 1.42 1.62 -0.26
CA SER A 120 1.91 0.26 -0.39
C SER A 120 2.35 -0.29 0.98
N SER A 121 2.67 -1.58 1.05
CA SER A 121 3.20 -2.25 2.26
C SER A 121 4.38 -1.50 2.89
N ARG A 122 5.11 -0.73 2.09
CA ARG A 122 6.20 0.18 2.53
C ARG A 122 5.78 1.25 3.52
N LEU A 123 4.52 1.63 3.56
CA LEU A 123 4.01 2.58 4.54
C LEU A 123 4.28 2.08 5.97
N LEU A 124 4.29 0.76 6.13
CA LEU A 124 4.62 0.08 7.38
C LEU A 124 6.13 -0.01 7.66
N LEU A 125 6.94 0.06 6.62
CA LEU A 125 8.39 -0.20 6.67
C LEU A 125 9.22 1.05 6.90
N LYS A 126 8.71 2.22 6.53
CA LYS A 126 9.33 3.47 6.92
C LYS A 126 8.98 3.72 8.38
N ASP A 127 10.00 3.93 9.21
CA ASP A 127 9.95 4.18 10.66
C ASP A 127 8.92 5.23 11.09
N GLY A 128 8.33 5.95 10.14
CA GLY A 128 7.38 7.02 10.34
C GLY A 128 6.06 6.63 11.00
N LEU A 129 5.48 5.45 10.73
CA LEU A 129 4.24 5.04 11.39
C LEU A 129 4.46 4.73 12.87
N THR A 130 5.54 4.02 13.18
CA THR A 130 5.80 3.56 14.55
C THR A 130 6.36 4.64 15.45
N GLU A 131 7.24 5.52 14.95
CA GLU A 131 7.86 6.57 15.77
C GLU A 131 6.97 7.80 15.91
N SER A 132 6.46 8.34 14.79
CA SER A 132 5.74 9.62 14.81
C SER A 132 4.25 9.48 15.13
N LEU A 133 3.57 8.43 14.65
CA LEU A 133 2.12 8.27 14.76
C LEU A 133 1.67 7.24 15.79
N MET A 134 2.57 6.76 16.64
CA MET A 134 2.23 5.80 17.69
C MET A 134 1.00 6.26 18.50
N GLY A 135 0.01 5.38 18.66
CA GLY A 135 -1.23 5.64 19.38
C GLY A 135 -2.24 6.54 18.66
N ARG A 136 -1.95 6.99 17.42
CA ARG A 136 -2.81 7.88 16.63
C ARG A 136 -3.44 7.22 15.42
N PHE A 137 -3.09 5.99 15.08
CA PHE A 137 -3.57 5.32 13.88
C PHE A 137 -4.11 3.93 14.15
N GLU A 138 -4.94 3.48 13.26
CA GLU A 138 -5.38 2.10 13.11
C GLU A 138 -5.09 1.62 11.69
N LEU A 139 -4.67 0.36 11.59
CA LEU A 139 -4.29 -0.24 10.33
C LEU A 139 -5.41 -1.10 9.76
N ILE A 140 -5.76 -0.85 8.50
CA ILE A 140 -6.63 -1.71 7.69
C ILE A 140 -5.73 -2.38 6.64
N ARG A 141 -5.52 -3.67 6.79
CA ARG A 141 -4.72 -4.45 5.83
C ARG A 141 -5.57 -4.83 4.63
N ILE A 142 -5.07 -4.52 3.45
CA ILE A 142 -5.68 -4.90 2.18
C ILE A 142 -4.82 -6.01 1.55
N PRO A 143 -5.14 -7.28 1.77
CA PRO A 143 -4.35 -8.40 1.25
C PRO A 143 -4.57 -8.59 -0.25
N HIS A 144 -3.82 -9.51 -0.85
CA HIS A 144 -4.16 -10.06 -2.17
C HIS A 144 -5.57 -10.63 -2.17
N TRP A 145 -6.19 -10.69 -3.34
CA TRP A 145 -7.52 -11.25 -3.47
C TRP A 145 -7.49 -12.75 -3.17
N SER A 146 -8.41 -13.18 -2.33
CA SER A 146 -8.62 -14.60 -1.99
C SER A 146 -9.23 -15.35 -3.18
N PHE A 147 -9.18 -16.69 -3.13
CA PHE A 147 -9.86 -17.52 -4.10
C PHE A 147 -11.36 -17.20 -4.20
N THR A 148 -12.02 -17.00 -3.06
CA THR A 148 -13.44 -16.64 -3.02
C THR A 148 -13.70 -15.34 -3.77
N GLU A 149 -12.91 -14.29 -3.52
CA GLU A 149 -13.05 -13.00 -4.22
C GLU A 149 -12.77 -13.13 -5.73
N MET A 150 -11.74 -13.89 -6.13
CA MET A 150 -11.41 -14.13 -7.55
C MET A 150 -12.48 -14.98 -8.27
N ARG A 151 -13.05 -15.96 -7.58
CA ARG A 151 -14.16 -16.77 -8.11
C ARG A 151 -15.41 -15.92 -8.30
N GLU A 152 -15.78 -15.12 -7.32
CA GLU A 152 -16.98 -14.28 -7.39
C GLU A 152 -16.87 -13.15 -8.41
N ALA A 153 -15.68 -12.58 -8.59
CA ALA A 153 -15.45 -11.44 -9.49
C ALA A 153 -15.18 -11.86 -10.94
N PHE A 154 -14.48 -12.96 -11.15
CA PHE A 154 -13.89 -13.34 -12.44
C PHE A 154 -14.17 -14.81 -12.84
N ASP A 155 -14.99 -15.54 -12.06
CA ASP A 155 -15.34 -16.95 -12.29
C ASP A 155 -14.12 -17.89 -12.34
N PHE A 156 -13.12 -17.62 -11.49
CA PHE A 156 -11.91 -18.46 -11.43
C PHE A 156 -12.22 -19.85 -10.89
N SER A 157 -11.71 -20.88 -11.59
CA SER A 157 -11.56 -22.20 -10.99
C SER A 157 -10.44 -22.20 -9.95
N LEU A 158 -10.40 -23.23 -9.09
CA LEU A 158 -9.32 -23.38 -8.12
C LEU A 158 -7.95 -23.52 -8.81
N GLU A 159 -7.89 -24.28 -9.90
CA GLU A 159 -6.67 -24.49 -10.69
C GLU A 159 -6.19 -23.17 -11.31
N GLN A 160 -7.12 -22.34 -11.81
CA GLN A 160 -6.79 -21.02 -12.33
C GLN A 160 -6.25 -20.13 -11.22
N TYR A 161 -6.84 -20.15 -10.05
CA TYR A 161 -6.34 -19.36 -8.92
C TYR A 161 -4.95 -19.80 -8.45
N ILE A 162 -4.70 -21.11 -8.37
CA ILE A 162 -3.39 -21.67 -8.01
C ILE A 162 -2.32 -21.22 -9.03
N TYR A 163 -2.65 -21.22 -10.32
CA TYR A 163 -1.71 -20.90 -11.38
C TYR A 163 -1.52 -19.40 -11.60
N PHE A 164 -2.64 -18.64 -11.68
CA PHE A 164 -2.63 -17.22 -12.03
C PHE A 164 -2.58 -16.26 -10.82
N GLY A 165 -2.90 -16.76 -9.63
CA GLY A 165 -2.87 -15.98 -8.39
C GLY A 165 -4.00 -14.99 -8.21
N GLY A 166 -3.89 -14.16 -7.17
CA GLY A 166 -4.93 -13.22 -6.71
C GLY A 166 -4.70 -11.76 -7.12
N TYR A 167 -4.16 -11.48 -8.31
CA TYR A 167 -4.07 -10.13 -8.86
C TYR A 167 -5.27 -9.82 -9.77
N PRO A 168 -6.23 -8.98 -9.36
CA PRO A 168 -7.45 -8.73 -10.15
C PRO A 168 -7.15 -8.11 -11.51
N GLY A 169 -6.11 -7.28 -11.63
CA GLY A 169 -5.68 -6.71 -12.92
C GLY A 169 -5.17 -7.73 -13.91
N ALA A 170 -4.68 -8.89 -13.45
CA ALA A 170 -4.19 -9.97 -14.29
C ALA A 170 -5.31 -10.92 -14.76
N ALA A 171 -6.48 -10.88 -14.10
CA ALA A 171 -7.59 -11.81 -14.37
C ALA A 171 -8.08 -11.78 -15.83
N THR A 172 -8.04 -10.62 -16.48
CA THR A 172 -8.47 -10.46 -17.88
C THR A 172 -7.57 -11.19 -18.88
N TYR A 173 -6.39 -11.65 -18.46
CA TYR A 173 -5.41 -12.31 -19.31
C TYR A 173 -5.34 -13.82 -19.14
N VAL A 174 -6.19 -14.42 -18.29
CA VAL A 174 -6.12 -15.87 -17.98
C VAL A 174 -6.27 -16.77 -19.22
N ASN A 175 -7.02 -16.34 -20.24
CA ASN A 175 -7.18 -17.05 -21.50
C ASN A 175 -6.00 -16.85 -22.47
N ASN A 176 -4.99 -16.08 -22.10
CA ASN A 176 -3.79 -15.85 -22.90
C ASN A 176 -2.56 -15.81 -21.99
N GLU A 177 -2.04 -16.99 -21.69
CA GLU A 177 -0.92 -17.17 -20.75
C GLU A 177 0.31 -16.31 -21.11
N LYS A 178 0.63 -16.17 -22.40
CA LYS A 178 1.76 -15.34 -22.84
C LYS A 178 1.57 -13.88 -22.44
N ARG A 179 0.36 -13.33 -22.63
CA ARG A 179 0.04 -11.94 -22.22
C ARG A 179 0.00 -11.80 -20.70
N TRP A 180 -0.53 -12.81 -19.99
CA TRP A 180 -0.55 -12.83 -18.55
C TRP A 180 0.88 -12.81 -18.00
N ARG A 181 1.79 -13.67 -18.48
CA ARG A 181 3.20 -13.69 -18.06
C ARG A 181 3.88 -12.36 -18.33
N GLN A 182 3.64 -11.76 -19.49
CA GLN A 182 4.20 -10.44 -19.82
C GLN A 182 3.67 -9.37 -18.87
N TYR A 183 2.35 -9.32 -18.62
CA TYR A 183 1.73 -8.38 -17.68
C TYR A 183 2.29 -8.54 -16.28
N MET A 184 2.38 -9.77 -15.76
CA MET A 184 2.93 -10.04 -14.44
C MET A 184 4.38 -9.56 -14.31
N ARG A 185 5.20 -9.82 -15.33
CA ARG A 185 6.59 -9.36 -15.34
C ARG A 185 6.67 -7.84 -15.43
N ASP A 186 6.10 -7.25 -16.46
CA ASP A 186 6.36 -5.85 -16.83
C ASP A 186 5.58 -4.86 -15.95
N ALA A 187 4.37 -5.25 -15.49
CA ALA A 187 3.49 -4.35 -14.76
C ALA A 187 3.44 -4.60 -13.24
N ILE A 188 3.86 -5.79 -12.77
CA ILE A 188 3.81 -6.15 -11.35
C ILE A 188 5.22 -6.35 -10.80
N ILE A 189 5.97 -7.34 -11.31
CA ILE A 189 7.21 -7.80 -10.70
C ILE A 189 8.33 -6.75 -10.87
N GLU A 190 8.61 -6.34 -12.11
CA GLU A 190 9.68 -5.37 -12.37
C GLU A 190 9.47 -4.03 -11.63
N PRO A 191 8.27 -3.40 -11.66
CA PRO A 191 8.05 -2.20 -10.89
C PRO A 191 8.13 -2.39 -9.37
N ALA A 192 7.71 -3.53 -8.84
CA ALA A 192 7.84 -3.83 -7.41
C ALA A 192 9.32 -3.93 -7.01
N ILE A 193 10.14 -4.66 -7.77
CA ILE A 193 11.57 -4.78 -7.49
C ILE A 193 12.27 -3.44 -7.69
N ASP A 194 12.10 -2.78 -8.84
CA ASP A 194 12.86 -1.57 -9.18
C ASP A 194 12.45 -0.35 -8.36
N ARG A 195 11.16 -0.08 -8.22
CA ARG A 195 10.69 1.10 -7.51
C ARG A 195 10.52 0.87 -6.02
N ASP A 196 10.06 -0.33 -5.64
CA ASP A 196 9.69 -0.56 -4.27
C ASP A 196 10.87 -1.06 -3.44
N VAL A 197 11.73 -1.84 -3.97
CA VAL A 197 12.89 -2.36 -3.25
C VAL A 197 14.13 -1.51 -3.48
N LEU A 198 14.53 -1.31 -4.74
CA LEU A 198 15.81 -0.67 -5.07
C LEU A 198 15.85 0.83 -4.76
N MET A 199 14.72 1.54 -4.86
CA MET A 199 14.66 2.98 -4.55
C MET A 199 14.55 3.29 -3.05
N THR A 200 14.11 2.34 -2.23
CA THR A 200 13.88 2.56 -0.79
C THR A 200 15.04 2.17 0.09
N LYS A 201 15.75 1.13 -0.27
CA LYS A 201 16.89 0.62 0.50
C LYS A 201 18.12 0.69 -0.38
N ARG A 202 19.26 1.07 0.21
CA ARG A 202 20.55 1.02 -0.47
C ARG A 202 20.95 -0.44 -0.69
N ILE A 203 20.48 -1.02 -1.78
CA ILE A 203 20.82 -2.39 -2.19
C ILE A 203 22.15 -2.35 -2.92
N LEU A 204 23.18 -3.00 -2.34
CA LEU A 204 24.54 -3.02 -2.91
C LEU A 204 24.65 -3.90 -4.17
N LYS A 205 23.83 -4.95 -4.24
CA LYS A 205 23.85 -5.93 -5.34
C LYS A 205 22.43 -6.16 -5.91
N PRO A 206 21.90 -5.26 -6.76
CA PRO A 206 20.55 -5.40 -7.33
C PRO A 206 20.35 -6.70 -8.13
N ALA A 207 21.37 -7.14 -8.88
CA ALA A 207 21.30 -8.39 -9.64
C ALA A 207 21.13 -9.61 -8.73
N LEU A 208 21.79 -9.62 -7.58
CA LEU A 208 21.65 -10.68 -6.58
C LEU A 208 20.24 -10.73 -6.00
N LEU A 209 19.63 -9.56 -5.73
CA LEU A 209 18.27 -9.48 -5.24
C LEU A 209 17.27 -10.08 -6.24
N ARG A 210 17.44 -9.80 -7.55
CA ARG A 210 16.61 -10.38 -8.61
C ARG A 210 16.77 -11.89 -8.71
N GLN A 211 17.99 -12.40 -8.71
CA GLN A 211 18.23 -13.85 -8.69
C GLN A 211 17.61 -14.51 -7.46
N LEU A 212 17.70 -13.87 -6.30
CA LEU A 212 17.10 -14.37 -5.08
C LEU A 212 15.56 -14.42 -5.17
N PHE A 213 14.93 -13.42 -5.77
CA PHE A 213 13.49 -13.42 -6.03
C PHE A 213 13.10 -14.58 -6.96
N GLU A 214 13.82 -14.78 -8.08
CA GLU A 214 13.56 -15.86 -9.04
C GLU A 214 13.71 -17.25 -8.38
N ILE A 215 14.77 -17.45 -7.59
CA ILE A 215 14.96 -18.69 -6.83
C ILE A 215 13.84 -18.87 -5.80
N GLY A 216 13.48 -17.82 -5.06
CA GLY A 216 12.38 -17.87 -4.10
C GLY A 216 11.06 -18.28 -4.74
N CYS A 217 10.76 -17.77 -5.94
CA CYS A 217 9.57 -18.18 -6.71
C CYS A 217 9.63 -19.66 -7.11
N ALA A 218 10.80 -20.15 -7.55
CA ALA A 218 10.98 -21.55 -7.97
C ALA A 218 10.83 -22.54 -6.81
N TYR A 219 11.14 -22.12 -5.59
CA TYR A 219 11.01 -22.93 -4.37
C TYR A 219 9.76 -22.57 -3.53
N SER A 220 8.78 -21.90 -4.13
CA SER A 220 7.55 -21.54 -3.43
C SER A 220 6.85 -22.79 -2.86
N GLY A 221 6.54 -22.76 -1.57
CA GLY A 221 5.94 -23.90 -0.86
C GLY A 221 6.93 -24.97 -0.38
N GLU A 222 8.24 -24.81 -0.64
CA GLU A 222 9.28 -25.75 -0.17
C GLU A 222 10.11 -25.14 0.97
N ILE A 223 10.62 -26.02 1.84
CA ILE A 223 11.60 -25.64 2.87
C ILE A 223 13.00 -25.72 2.25
N ILE A 224 13.66 -24.57 2.15
CA ILE A 224 15.01 -24.48 1.60
C ILE A 224 16.00 -23.85 2.59
N ALA A 225 17.18 -24.48 2.74
CA ALA A 225 18.24 -23.93 3.55
C ALA A 225 18.97 -22.78 2.83
N TYR A 226 19.36 -21.74 3.55
CA TYR A 226 20.12 -20.60 3.00
C TYR A 226 21.39 -21.01 2.24
N ASN A 227 22.11 -22.01 2.73
CA ASN A 227 23.32 -22.51 2.06
C ASN A 227 23.00 -23.11 0.67
N LYS A 228 21.84 -23.75 0.50
CA LYS A 228 21.41 -24.28 -0.79
C LYS A 228 21.07 -23.15 -1.78
N ILE A 229 20.48 -22.05 -1.29
CA ILE A 229 20.24 -20.84 -2.10
C ILE A 229 21.56 -20.19 -2.49
N ILE A 230 22.50 -20.01 -1.54
CA ILE A 230 23.82 -19.41 -1.78
C ILE A 230 24.57 -20.15 -2.88
N GLY A 231 24.52 -21.48 -2.87
CA GLY A 231 25.18 -22.31 -3.90
C GLY A 231 24.62 -22.13 -5.32
N GLN A 232 23.44 -21.52 -5.48
CA GLN A 232 22.81 -21.24 -6.77
C GLN A 232 22.98 -19.77 -7.22
N LEU A 233 23.48 -18.90 -6.34
CA LEU A 233 23.61 -17.47 -6.60
C LEU A 233 25.04 -17.15 -7.06
N ASN A 234 25.13 -16.30 -8.08
CA ASN A 234 26.38 -15.71 -8.49
C ASN A 234 26.77 -14.60 -7.49
N ASP A 235 27.95 -14.69 -6.89
CA ASP A 235 28.48 -13.67 -5.96
C ASP A 235 27.55 -13.36 -4.76
N ALA A 236 27.01 -14.41 -4.15
CA ALA A 236 25.99 -14.32 -3.11
C ALA A 236 26.44 -13.60 -1.82
N GLY A 237 27.74 -13.52 -1.56
CA GLY A 237 28.23 -13.04 -0.28
C GLY A 237 27.98 -14.05 0.84
N ASN A 238 27.43 -13.62 1.96
CA ASN A 238 27.17 -14.45 3.13
C ASN A 238 25.66 -14.62 3.42
N THR A 239 25.35 -15.53 4.33
CA THR A 239 23.96 -15.81 4.78
C THR A 239 23.25 -14.58 5.33
N SER A 240 23.97 -13.65 5.95
CA SER A 240 23.40 -12.41 6.50
C SER A 240 22.89 -11.48 5.40
N THR A 241 23.62 -11.35 4.29
CA THR A 241 23.17 -10.58 3.11
C THR A 241 21.92 -11.20 2.52
N LEU A 242 21.90 -12.54 2.40
CA LEU A 242 20.74 -13.28 1.91
C LEU A 242 19.50 -13.07 2.78
N ALA A 243 19.65 -13.22 4.09
CA ALA A 243 18.56 -13.03 5.05
C ALA A 243 17.99 -11.60 4.98
N ASN A 244 18.87 -10.59 4.87
CA ASN A 244 18.45 -9.19 4.72
C ASN A 244 17.70 -8.96 3.40
N TYR A 245 18.12 -9.57 2.30
CA TYR A 245 17.44 -9.43 1.01
C TYR A 245 16.10 -10.16 0.98
N LEU A 246 16.01 -11.36 1.58
CA LEU A 246 14.73 -12.06 1.75
C LEU A 246 13.74 -11.24 2.58
N LYS A 247 14.22 -10.70 3.72
CA LYS A 247 13.41 -9.79 4.53
C LYS A 247 12.95 -8.58 3.72
N THR A 248 13.80 -8.01 2.90
CA THR A 248 13.45 -6.86 2.05
C THR A 248 12.41 -7.22 0.98
N LEU A 249 12.47 -8.43 0.41
CA LEU A 249 11.47 -8.93 -0.53
C LEU A 249 10.12 -9.24 0.15
N ASP A 250 10.14 -9.78 1.36
CA ASP A 250 8.94 -10.07 2.16
C ASP A 250 8.19 -8.77 2.56
N GLU A 251 8.95 -7.73 2.75
CA GLU A 251 8.44 -6.40 3.10
C GLU A 251 7.90 -5.61 1.89
N ALA A 252 8.18 -5.98 0.65
CA ALA A 252 7.82 -5.26 -0.57
C ALA A 252 6.43 -5.63 -1.11
#